data_2fed90a2dd24d037611cd486a8c02ac9
#
_entry.id   2fed90a2dd24d037611cd486a8c02ac9
#
_cell.length_a   1.000
_cell.length_b   1.000
_cell.length_c   1.000
_cell.angle_alpha   90.00
_cell.angle_beta   90.00
_cell.angle_gamma   90.00
#
_symmetry.space_group_name_H-M   'P 1'
#
loop_
_entity.id
_entity.type
_entity.pdbx_description
1 polymer ?
#
loop_
_entity_poly.entity_id
_entity_poly.type
_entity_poly.pdbx_seq_one_letter_code
_entity_poly.pdbx_strand_id
1 'polypeptide(L)'
;GEAKAISIVAAMELGRRRQALAYREKPVITSSSDVANYLQVLLKDYKHEVFAVVFLNRSNKINHFQIISEGGITGTVADPRLILKKALEEDAVSMILCHNHPSGSLKPSKADEELTYKIKEAAKYFDIKVLDHLIVSDDGYYSFADEGIL
;
A
#
# COMPACT_ATOMS: atom_id res chain seq x y z
N GLY A 1 18.54 -33.33 14.91
CA GLY A 1 18.11 -34.66 14.55
C GLY A 1 17.13 -34.66 13.37
N GLU A 2 16.75 -35.80 12.91
CA GLU A 2 15.85 -35.98 11.75
C GLU A 2 14.50 -35.32 11.91
N ALA A 3 13.87 -35.39 13.10
CA ALA A 3 12.58 -34.76 13.38
C ALA A 3 12.62 -33.21 13.26
N LYS A 4 13.71 -32.58 13.70
CA LYS A 4 13.87 -31.13 13.56
C LYS A 4 14.09 -30.72 12.10
N ALA A 5 14.85 -31.50 11.33
CA ALA A 5 15.07 -31.29 9.91
C ALA A 5 13.75 -31.38 9.13
N ILE A 6 12.90 -32.36 9.42
CA ILE A 6 11.56 -32.52 8.82
C ILE A 6 10.66 -31.31 9.17
N SER A 7 10.67 -30.84 10.42
CA SER A 7 9.87 -29.68 10.86
C SER A 7 10.30 -28.39 10.16
N ILE A 8 11.59 -28.16 9.96
CA ILE A 8 12.13 -27.01 9.24
C ILE A 8 11.71 -27.05 7.77
N VAL A 9 11.87 -28.19 7.09
CA VAL A 9 11.47 -28.39 5.69
C VAL A 9 9.96 -28.15 5.52
N ALA A 10 9.12 -28.68 6.43
CA ALA A 10 7.68 -28.49 6.41
C ALA A 10 7.29 -27.01 6.59
N ALA A 11 7.95 -26.29 7.51
CA ALA A 11 7.72 -24.86 7.72
C ALA A 11 8.10 -24.02 6.49
N MET A 12 9.23 -24.33 5.83
CA MET A 12 9.66 -23.68 4.58
C MET A 12 8.68 -23.94 3.44
N GLU A 13 8.19 -25.17 3.31
CA GLU A 13 7.18 -25.53 2.30
C GLU A 13 5.85 -24.83 2.52
N LEU A 14 5.36 -24.74 3.76
CA LEU A 14 4.15 -23.99 4.11
C LEU A 14 4.31 -22.50 3.81
N GLY A 15 5.47 -21.91 4.12
CA GLY A 15 5.80 -20.52 3.78
C GLY A 15 5.77 -20.29 2.27
N ARG A 16 6.37 -21.19 1.49
CA ARG A 16 6.40 -21.13 0.03
C ARG A 16 5.00 -21.28 -0.58
N ARG A 17 4.19 -22.20 -0.09
CA ARG A 17 2.80 -22.40 -0.53
C ARG A 17 1.93 -21.19 -0.20
N ARG A 18 2.10 -20.62 0.97
CA ARG A 18 1.41 -19.38 1.37
C ARG A 18 1.76 -18.22 0.44
N GLN A 19 3.02 -18.05 0.10
CA GLN A 19 3.46 -17.05 -0.87
C GLN A 19 2.89 -17.32 -2.27
N ALA A 20 2.90 -18.59 -2.71
CA ALA A 20 2.33 -18.98 -4.00
C ALA A 20 0.82 -18.77 -4.09
N LEU A 21 0.07 -19.00 -3.01
CA LEU A 21 -1.36 -18.71 -2.92
C LEU A 21 -1.62 -17.21 -2.98
N ALA A 22 -0.88 -16.42 -2.22
CA ALA A 22 -0.96 -14.96 -2.27
C ALA A 22 -0.62 -14.41 -3.68
N TYR A 23 0.27 -15.08 -4.40
CA TYR A 23 0.61 -14.74 -5.78
C TYR A 23 -0.46 -15.16 -6.79
N ARG A 24 -1.15 -16.29 -6.56
CA ARG A 24 -2.24 -16.79 -7.43
C ARG A 24 -3.52 -15.99 -7.30
N GLU A 25 -3.81 -15.48 -6.12
CA GLU A 25 -5.02 -14.70 -5.82
C GLU A 25 -4.67 -13.23 -5.56
N LYS A 26 -4.14 -12.56 -6.59
CA LYS A 26 -4.00 -11.10 -6.52
C LYS A 26 -5.39 -10.48 -6.41
N PRO A 27 -5.71 -9.77 -5.31
CA PRO A 27 -7.03 -9.19 -5.14
C PRO A 27 -7.30 -8.16 -6.23
N VAL A 28 -8.53 -8.19 -6.74
CA VAL A 28 -9.05 -7.17 -7.64
C VAL A 28 -9.64 -6.06 -6.79
N ILE A 29 -9.27 -4.83 -7.07
CA ILE A 29 -9.78 -3.65 -6.39
C ILE A 29 -10.94 -3.08 -7.18
N THR A 30 -12.12 -3.02 -6.56
CA THR A 30 -13.34 -2.46 -7.15
C THR A 30 -13.86 -1.24 -6.39
N SER A 31 -13.43 -1.05 -5.14
CA SER A 31 -13.87 0.04 -4.28
C SER A 31 -12.78 0.48 -3.31
N SER A 32 -12.94 1.65 -2.72
CA SER A 32 -12.09 2.14 -1.62
C SER A 32 -12.12 1.20 -0.41
N SER A 33 -13.28 0.60 -0.13
CA SER A 33 -13.47 -0.38 0.94
C SER A 33 -12.61 -1.64 0.73
N ASP A 34 -12.49 -2.15 -0.49
CA ASP A 34 -11.65 -3.31 -0.80
C ASP A 34 -10.19 -3.03 -0.46
N VAL A 35 -9.71 -1.85 -0.88
CA VAL A 35 -8.33 -1.42 -0.60
C VAL A 35 -8.13 -1.22 0.90
N ALA A 36 -9.07 -0.55 1.56
CA ALA A 36 -8.98 -0.28 3.00
C ALA A 36 -8.86 -1.58 3.80
N ASN A 37 -9.68 -2.58 3.51
CA ASN A 37 -9.62 -3.89 4.16
C ASN A 37 -8.25 -4.57 3.93
N TYR A 38 -7.75 -4.53 2.71
CA TYR A 38 -6.44 -5.08 2.36
C TYR A 38 -5.31 -4.39 3.14
N LEU A 39 -5.33 -3.05 3.17
CA LEU A 39 -4.30 -2.25 3.81
C LEU A 39 -4.35 -2.32 5.34
N GLN A 40 -5.54 -2.37 5.93
CA GLN A 40 -5.70 -2.53 7.38
C GLN A 40 -5.03 -3.81 7.89
N VAL A 41 -5.16 -4.91 7.15
CA VAL A 41 -4.48 -6.18 7.49
C VAL A 41 -2.97 -6.05 7.42
N LEU A 42 -2.45 -5.37 6.40
CA LEU A 42 -1.00 -5.22 6.18
C LEU A 42 -0.35 -4.24 7.16
N LEU A 43 -1.07 -3.21 7.58
CA LEU A 43 -0.51 -2.11 8.36
C LEU A 43 -0.87 -2.12 9.86
N LYS A 44 -1.74 -3.04 10.31
CA LYS A 44 -2.25 -3.08 11.69
C LYS A 44 -1.19 -3.19 12.78
N ASP A 45 -0.06 -3.83 12.48
CA ASP A 45 0.99 -4.09 13.47
C ASP A 45 2.02 -2.94 13.56
N TYR A 46 1.93 -1.96 12.66
CA TYR A 46 2.81 -0.79 12.71
C TYR A 46 2.38 0.19 13.81
N LYS A 47 3.31 0.51 14.71
CA LYS A 47 3.09 1.46 15.83
C LYS A 47 3.46 2.91 15.48
N HIS A 48 4.03 3.13 14.32
CA HIS A 48 4.41 4.43 13.77
C HIS A 48 3.78 4.64 12.40
N GLU A 49 3.81 5.85 11.91
CA GLU A 49 3.30 6.15 10.57
C GLU A 49 4.15 5.48 9.50
N VAL A 50 3.47 4.91 8.54
CA VAL A 50 4.06 4.25 7.37
C VAL A 50 3.37 4.81 6.14
N PHE A 51 4.16 5.18 5.15
CA PHE A 51 3.63 5.50 3.81
C PHE A 51 3.89 4.33 2.87
N ALA A 52 2.84 3.85 2.24
CA ALA A 52 2.89 2.70 1.36
C ALA A 52 2.16 2.98 0.04
N VAL A 53 2.43 2.16 -0.95
CA VAL A 53 1.77 2.24 -2.27
C VAL A 53 1.36 0.85 -2.73
N VAL A 54 0.16 0.76 -3.26
CA VAL A 54 -0.36 -0.41 -3.97
C VAL A 54 -0.27 -0.13 -5.47
N PHE A 55 0.43 -0.97 -6.20
CA PHE A 55 0.60 -0.89 -7.64
C PHE A 55 -0.34 -1.86 -8.34
N LEU A 56 -1.06 -1.38 -9.35
CA LEU A 56 -2.15 -2.10 -10.01
C LEU A 56 -1.89 -2.24 -11.52
N ASN A 57 -2.36 -3.33 -12.08
CA ASN A 57 -2.41 -3.55 -13.52
C ASN A 57 -3.70 -2.98 -14.14
N ARG A 58 -3.88 -3.15 -15.47
CA ARG A 58 -5.05 -2.69 -16.20
C ARG A 58 -6.37 -3.27 -15.73
N SER A 59 -6.35 -4.44 -15.10
CA SER A 59 -7.54 -5.11 -14.56
C SER A 59 -7.79 -4.76 -13.08
N ASN A 60 -7.14 -3.71 -12.56
CA ASN A 60 -7.18 -3.32 -11.17
C ASN A 60 -6.77 -4.45 -10.20
N LYS A 61 -5.95 -5.37 -10.67
CA LYS A 61 -5.32 -6.37 -9.80
C LYS A 61 -4.04 -5.81 -9.18
N ILE A 62 -3.83 -6.13 -7.93
CA ILE A 62 -2.62 -5.73 -7.20
C ILE A 62 -1.43 -6.49 -7.77
N ASN A 63 -0.48 -5.76 -8.37
CA ASN A 63 0.81 -6.31 -8.80
C ASN A 63 1.79 -6.39 -7.64
N HIS A 64 1.83 -5.33 -6.84
CA HIS A 64 2.79 -5.20 -5.76
C HIS A 64 2.29 -4.23 -4.69
N PHE A 65 2.68 -4.47 -3.45
CA PHE A 65 2.54 -3.58 -2.33
C PHE A 65 3.94 -3.21 -1.82
N GLN A 66 4.21 -1.93 -1.62
CA GLN A 66 5.51 -1.46 -1.18
C GLN A 66 5.38 -0.41 -0.08
N ILE A 67 6.07 -0.63 1.02
CA ILE A 67 6.34 0.42 2.00
C ILE A 67 7.44 1.33 1.42
N ILE A 68 7.12 2.60 1.30
CA ILE A 68 8.00 3.61 0.72
C ILE A 68 8.84 4.28 1.82
N SER A 69 8.20 4.57 2.94
CA SER A 69 8.88 5.18 4.08
C SER A 69 8.20 4.81 5.39
N GLU A 70 9.00 4.74 6.42
CA GLU A 70 8.56 4.56 7.80
C GLU A 70 8.96 5.80 8.59
N GLY A 71 7.99 6.40 9.27
CA GLY A 71 8.20 7.63 10.02
C GLY A 71 8.83 7.38 11.37
N GLY A 72 9.60 8.40 11.82
CA GLY A 72 10.00 8.52 13.20
C GLY A 72 9.01 9.36 14.02
N ILE A 73 9.50 9.99 15.07
CA ILE A 73 8.71 10.83 16.01
C ILE A 73 8.06 12.03 15.31
N THR A 74 8.60 12.51 14.20
CA THR A 74 8.18 13.73 13.48
C THR A 74 7.31 13.45 12.24
N GLY A 75 6.87 12.21 12.02
CA GLY A 75 6.05 11.83 10.86
C GLY A 75 6.83 11.16 9.74
N THR A 76 6.14 10.88 8.66
CA THR A 76 6.64 10.14 7.49
C THR A 76 6.76 11.06 6.30
N VAL A 77 7.92 11.09 5.66
CA VAL A 77 8.14 11.80 4.40
C VAL A 77 8.33 10.78 3.28
N ALA A 78 7.41 10.76 2.31
CA ALA A 78 7.54 9.93 1.12
C ALA A 78 8.22 10.71 -0.01
N ASP A 79 9.20 10.10 -0.65
CA ASP A 79 9.85 10.67 -1.83
C ASP A 79 9.12 10.24 -3.10
N PRO A 80 8.51 11.18 -3.87
CA PRO A 80 7.81 10.84 -5.12
C PRO A 80 8.69 10.11 -6.14
N ARG A 81 9.99 10.36 -6.14
CA ARG A 81 10.93 9.69 -7.06
C ARG A 81 11.02 8.19 -6.80
N LEU A 82 11.00 7.78 -5.53
CA LEU A 82 11.01 6.36 -5.14
C LEU A 82 9.71 5.69 -5.53
N ILE A 83 8.58 6.37 -5.37
CA ILE A 83 7.25 5.87 -5.76
C ILE A 83 7.19 5.65 -7.27
N LEU A 84 7.59 6.65 -8.07
CA LEU A 84 7.56 6.54 -9.52
C LEU A 84 8.54 5.51 -10.07
N LYS A 85 9.75 5.45 -9.51
CA LYS A 85 10.72 4.41 -9.84
C LYS A 85 10.11 3.02 -9.64
N LYS A 86 9.48 2.79 -8.49
CA LYS A 86 8.86 1.50 -8.18
C LYS A 86 7.67 1.21 -9.09
N ALA A 87 6.85 2.21 -9.38
CA ALA A 87 5.73 2.07 -10.31
C ALA A 87 6.18 1.59 -11.71
N LEU A 88 7.28 2.14 -12.21
CA LEU A 88 7.88 1.73 -13.49
C LEU A 88 8.46 0.32 -13.43
N GLU A 89 9.17 -0.03 -12.35
CA GLU A 89 9.71 -1.39 -12.13
C GLU A 89 8.61 -2.46 -12.10
N GLU A 90 7.44 -2.12 -11.57
CA GLU A 90 6.29 -3.03 -11.43
C GLU A 90 5.33 -3.00 -12.63
N ASP A 91 5.67 -2.27 -13.69
CA ASP A 91 4.82 -2.07 -14.87
C ASP A 91 3.40 -1.60 -14.48
N ALA A 92 3.31 -0.76 -13.46
CA ALA A 92 2.03 -0.29 -12.93
C ALA A 92 1.33 0.63 -13.92
N VAL A 93 0.04 0.44 -14.11
CA VAL A 93 -0.85 1.32 -14.89
C VAL A 93 -1.56 2.32 -13.99
N SER A 94 -1.75 1.93 -12.74
CA SER A 94 -2.32 2.77 -11.70
C SER A 94 -1.75 2.42 -10.33
N MET A 95 -1.94 3.32 -9.40
CA MET A 95 -1.49 3.12 -8.01
C MET A 95 -2.47 3.77 -7.04
N ILE A 96 -2.44 3.26 -5.83
CA ILE A 96 -3.17 3.81 -4.68
C ILE A 96 -2.14 4.11 -3.60
N LEU A 97 -2.15 5.36 -3.14
CA LEU A 97 -1.32 5.81 -2.04
C LEU A 97 -2.00 5.45 -0.72
N CYS A 98 -1.22 5.17 0.29
CA CYS A 98 -1.74 4.85 1.61
C CYS A 98 -0.78 5.29 2.71
N HIS A 99 -1.33 5.75 3.81
CA HIS A 99 -0.61 5.81 5.07
C HIS A 99 -1.54 5.48 6.24
N ASN A 100 -0.95 4.99 7.33
CA ASN A 100 -1.69 4.71 8.54
C ASN A 100 -1.53 5.87 9.53
N HIS A 101 -2.57 6.06 10.34
CA HIS A 101 -2.50 6.93 11.51
C HIS A 101 -2.66 6.09 12.78
N PRO A 102 -1.56 5.71 13.45
CA PRO A 102 -1.63 4.92 14.69
C PRO A 102 -2.41 5.61 15.82
N SER A 103 -2.49 6.94 15.78
CA SER A 103 -3.30 7.73 16.70
C SER A 103 -4.82 7.55 16.54
N GLY A 104 -5.27 6.96 15.43
CA GLY A 104 -6.68 6.79 15.10
C GLY A 104 -7.32 7.94 14.35
N SER A 105 -6.66 9.09 14.21
CA SER A 105 -7.17 10.22 13.43
C SER A 105 -7.20 9.86 11.93
N LEU A 106 -8.34 10.08 11.27
CA LEU A 106 -8.50 9.83 9.84
C LEU A 106 -8.44 11.12 9.00
N LYS A 107 -8.33 12.28 9.65
CA LYS A 107 -8.27 13.55 8.93
C LYS A 107 -6.92 13.73 8.25
N PRO A 108 -6.89 14.00 6.91
CA PRO A 108 -5.65 14.31 6.21
C PRO A 108 -5.06 15.63 6.71
N SER A 109 -3.73 15.70 6.72
CA SER A 109 -3.02 16.95 6.92
C SER A 109 -2.90 17.70 5.58
N LYS A 110 -2.59 19.00 5.65
CA LYS A 110 -2.28 19.78 4.45
C LYS A 110 -1.07 19.21 3.70
N ALA A 111 -0.08 18.70 4.42
CA ALA A 111 1.08 18.05 3.82
C ALA A 111 0.71 16.77 3.07
N ASP A 112 -0.27 15.99 3.56
CA ASP A 112 -0.79 14.82 2.85
C ASP A 112 -1.44 15.19 1.53
N GLU A 113 -2.24 16.25 1.52
CA GLU A 113 -2.89 16.77 0.31
C GLU A 113 -1.86 17.26 -0.71
N GLU A 114 -0.87 18.04 -0.28
CA GLU A 114 0.20 18.57 -1.14
C GLU A 114 1.05 17.44 -1.74
N LEU A 115 1.41 16.44 -0.93
CA LEU A 115 2.16 15.27 -1.38
C LEU A 115 1.37 14.47 -2.40
N THR A 116 0.09 14.22 -2.13
CA THR A 116 -0.83 13.51 -3.03
C THR A 116 -0.93 14.21 -4.37
N TYR A 117 -1.15 15.51 -4.37
CA TYR A 117 -1.20 16.32 -5.58
C TYR A 117 0.09 16.23 -6.38
N LYS A 118 1.24 16.37 -5.72
CA LYS A 118 2.56 16.29 -6.36
C LYS A 118 2.81 14.93 -7.03
N ILE A 119 2.47 13.84 -6.34
CA ILE A 119 2.62 12.49 -6.89
C ILE A 119 1.68 12.29 -8.07
N LYS A 120 0.42 12.70 -7.94
CA LYS A 120 -0.58 12.59 -9.00
C LYS A 120 -0.14 13.33 -10.27
N GLU A 121 0.32 14.57 -10.14
CA GLU A 121 0.79 15.36 -11.28
C GLU A 121 2.03 14.74 -11.94
N ALA A 122 2.98 14.27 -11.14
CA ALA A 122 4.18 13.62 -11.68
C ALA A 122 3.87 12.29 -12.39
N ALA A 123 2.95 11.49 -11.85
CA ALA A 123 2.55 10.21 -12.43
C ALA A 123 1.89 10.35 -13.81
N LYS A 124 1.20 11.46 -14.06
CA LYS A 124 0.57 11.75 -15.36
C LYS A 124 1.56 11.73 -16.53
N TYR A 125 2.80 12.18 -16.31
CA TYR A 125 3.83 12.19 -17.36
C TYR A 125 4.27 10.78 -17.79
N PHE A 126 3.93 9.76 -16.99
CA PHE A 126 4.20 8.36 -17.28
C PHE A 126 2.93 7.56 -17.59
N ASP A 127 1.80 8.24 -17.82
CA ASP A 127 0.48 7.61 -18.02
C ASP A 127 0.07 6.68 -16.88
N ILE A 128 0.54 6.95 -15.66
CA ILE A 128 0.18 6.23 -14.45
C ILE A 128 -0.86 7.03 -13.69
N LYS A 129 -1.99 6.38 -13.34
CA LYS A 129 -3.08 7.02 -12.62
C LYS A 129 -2.93 6.80 -11.11
N VAL A 130 -3.04 7.85 -10.32
CA VAL A 130 -3.29 7.76 -8.89
C VAL A 130 -4.80 7.66 -8.71
N LEU A 131 -5.29 6.47 -8.32
CA LEU A 131 -6.71 6.19 -8.19
C LEU A 131 -7.29 6.69 -6.87
N ASP A 132 -6.50 6.65 -5.80
CA ASP A 132 -6.91 7.08 -4.48
C ASP A 132 -5.69 7.34 -3.58
N HIS A 133 -5.95 7.98 -2.45
CA HIS A 133 -5.07 8.01 -1.29
C HIS A 133 -5.92 7.68 -0.06
N LEU A 134 -5.55 6.59 0.63
CA LEU A 134 -6.25 6.14 1.81
C LEU A 134 -5.44 6.42 3.07
N ILE A 135 -6.11 6.99 4.06
CA ILE A 135 -5.61 7.01 5.43
C ILE A 135 -6.31 5.87 6.17
N VAL A 136 -5.56 4.96 6.77
CA VAL A 136 -6.14 3.83 7.50
C VAL A 136 -5.78 3.87 8.98
N SER A 137 -6.73 3.42 9.80
CA SER A 137 -6.55 3.15 11.23
C SER A 137 -7.21 1.82 11.59
N ASP A 138 -7.09 1.39 12.83
CA ASP A 138 -7.76 0.16 13.29
C ASP A 138 -9.29 0.24 13.16
N ASP A 139 -9.86 1.43 13.32
CA ASP A 139 -11.31 1.64 13.41
C ASP A 139 -11.96 2.13 12.12
N GLY A 140 -11.17 2.45 11.08
CA GLY A 140 -11.75 2.98 9.85
C GLY A 140 -10.72 3.43 8.82
N TYR A 141 -11.22 4.13 7.83
CA TYR A 141 -10.39 4.70 6.77
C TYR A 141 -11.00 6.01 6.22
N TYR A 142 -10.16 6.79 5.58
CA TYR A 142 -10.51 7.98 4.83
C TYR A 142 -10.00 7.83 3.39
N SER A 143 -10.85 8.05 2.41
CA SER A 143 -10.52 8.01 0.99
C SER A 143 -10.57 9.41 0.39
N PHE A 144 -9.47 9.86 -0.20
CA PHE A 144 -9.41 11.15 -0.88
C PHE A 144 -10.35 11.20 -2.10
N ALA A 145 -10.49 10.07 -2.81
CA ALA A 145 -11.39 9.97 -3.96
C ALA A 145 -12.86 10.06 -3.53
N ASP A 146 -13.26 9.31 -2.50
CA ASP A 146 -14.64 9.32 -1.99
C ASP A 146 -15.04 10.72 -1.47
N GLU A 147 -14.08 11.44 -0.86
CA GLU A 147 -14.30 12.78 -0.33
C GLU A 147 -14.12 13.90 -1.37
N GLY A 148 -13.76 13.54 -2.60
CA GLY A 148 -13.66 14.48 -3.72
C GLY A 148 -12.46 15.44 -3.66
N ILE A 149 -11.39 15.08 -2.95
CA ILE A 149 -10.18 15.91 -2.80
C ILE A 149 -8.94 15.32 -3.50
N LEU A 150 -9.14 14.29 -4.30
CA LEU A 150 -8.05 13.66 -5.06
C LEU A 150 -7.66 14.48 -6.29
#